data_8fe412988a98fcbcbd5d2a7098dbf377
#
_entry.id   8fe412988a98fcbcbd5d2a7098dbf377
#
_cell.length_a   1.000
_cell.length_b   1.000
_cell.length_c   1.000
_cell.angle_alpha   90.00
_cell.angle_beta   90.00
_cell.angle_gamma   90.00
#
_symmetry.space_group_name_H-M   'P 1'
#
loop_
_entity.id
_entity.type
_entity.pdbx_description
1 polymer ?
#
loop_
_entity_poly.entity_id
_entity_poly.type
_entity_poly.pdbx_seq_one_letter_code
_entity_poly.pdbx_strand_id
1 'polypeptide(L)'
;SQTSQIHKKDAHVKGQARYVTHKQVNNAFMLHASTSPFYPLFASIDINAKMHSGVSGRRIWAECVKIGIEARKQLKRTCRYIQPFVPPVVIGRPWESYPTEEIARDLRFFKFEPGTKWHAFEGYGSNQYFVDPCKFLLTTPGIDTETGEYEDFGVPATILANYLRAHGVVPEKCDLNSILFLLTPSQTTAKISSLITQIARFERLLDANAPMKEVIPQVYRDWEERYEGYRIRELCQEMHDFSREFNIKDLQKAMFRREHFPKAVMSAQQANFEFMRGNAEYIPLAQAEGRIALEG
;
A
#
# COMPACT_ATOMS: atom_id res chain seq x y z
N SER A 1 -9.53 -14.10 -7.58
CA SER A 1 -9.96 -15.20 -6.68
C SER A 1 -9.36 -14.98 -5.31
N GLN A 2 -10.12 -15.19 -4.27
CA GLN A 2 -9.66 -15.10 -2.86
C GLN A 2 -9.14 -16.45 -2.38
N THR A 3 -8.23 -17.03 -3.14
CA THR A 3 -7.62 -18.32 -2.86
C THR A 3 -6.11 -18.24 -3.00
N SER A 4 -5.43 -19.19 -2.40
CA SER A 4 -3.98 -19.33 -2.47
C SER A 4 -3.59 -20.78 -2.78
N GLN A 5 -2.38 -20.97 -3.27
CA GLN A 5 -1.77 -22.26 -3.47
C GLN A 5 -0.49 -22.36 -2.65
N ILE A 6 -0.27 -23.51 -2.04
CA ILE A 6 0.97 -23.79 -1.33
C ILE A 6 1.83 -24.66 -2.23
N HIS A 7 3.02 -24.16 -2.56
CA HIS A 7 4.00 -24.89 -3.37
C HIS A 7 5.13 -25.40 -2.47
N LYS A 8 5.34 -26.69 -2.48
CA LYS A 8 6.45 -27.34 -1.76
C LYS A 8 7.46 -27.91 -2.75
N LYS A 9 8.67 -27.42 -2.71
CA LYS A 9 9.80 -27.94 -3.50
C LYS A 9 10.86 -28.47 -2.54
N ASP A 10 10.98 -29.78 -2.44
CA ASP A 10 11.76 -30.46 -1.39
C ASP A 10 12.75 -31.52 -1.88
N ALA A 11 12.86 -31.71 -3.20
CA ALA A 11 13.66 -32.83 -3.76
C ALA A 11 15.13 -32.87 -3.29
N HIS A 12 15.69 -31.71 -2.91
CA HIS A 12 17.11 -31.58 -2.48
C HIS A 12 17.26 -31.03 -1.06
N VAL A 13 16.18 -30.98 -0.28
CA VAL A 13 16.24 -30.55 1.13
C VAL A 13 15.88 -31.66 2.11
N LYS A 14 15.63 -32.88 1.62
CA LYS A 14 15.37 -34.06 2.46
C LYS A 14 16.55 -34.30 3.40
N GLY A 15 16.23 -34.48 4.67
CA GLY A 15 17.26 -34.68 5.72
C GLY A 15 17.75 -33.38 6.38
N GLN A 16 17.33 -32.20 5.90
CA GLN A 16 17.58 -30.93 6.58
C GLN A 16 16.63 -30.74 7.77
N ALA A 17 17.06 -29.97 8.78
CA ALA A 17 16.26 -29.71 9.98
C ALA A 17 14.89 -29.04 9.70
N ARG A 18 14.77 -28.33 8.57
CA ARG A 18 13.53 -27.68 8.13
C ARG A 18 12.74 -28.50 7.11
N TYR A 19 13.13 -29.72 6.83
CA TYR A 19 12.40 -30.59 5.91
C TYR A 19 11.07 -31.01 6.52
N VAL A 20 10.00 -30.80 5.78
CA VAL A 20 8.64 -31.21 6.16
C VAL A 20 8.14 -32.23 5.16
N THR A 21 7.72 -33.41 5.62
CA THR A 21 7.16 -34.45 4.77
C THR A 21 5.81 -34.05 4.18
N HIS A 22 5.43 -34.66 3.06
CA HIS A 22 4.08 -34.46 2.49
C HIS A 22 2.97 -34.78 3.51
N LYS A 23 3.14 -35.82 4.30
CA LYS A 23 2.18 -36.20 5.36
C LYS A 23 2.02 -35.10 6.41
N GLN A 24 3.11 -34.48 6.85
CA GLN A 24 3.07 -33.37 7.81
C GLN A 24 2.37 -32.14 7.23
N VAL A 25 2.69 -31.77 5.97
CA VAL A 25 2.03 -30.65 5.28
C VAL A 25 0.54 -30.92 5.16
N ASN A 26 0.16 -32.12 4.70
CA ASN A 26 -1.23 -32.51 4.53
C ASN A 26 -2.00 -32.50 5.86
N ASN A 27 -1.37 -32.97 6.93
CA ASN A 27 -2.00 -32.98 8.25
C ASN A 27 -2.21 -31.56 8.78
N ALA A 28 -1.22 -30.67 8.64
CA ALA A 28 -1.37 -29.25 8.97
C ALA A 28 -2.47 -28.59 8.12
N PHE A 29 -2.52 -28.91 6.82
CA PHE A 29 -3.54 -28.42 5.92
C PHE A 29 -4.96 -28.82 6.36
N MET A 30 -5.14 -30.07 6.78
CA MET A 30 -6.43 -30.57 7.28
C MET A 30 -6.91 -29.87 8.54
N LEU A 31 -6.00 -29.37 9.37
CA LEU A 31 -6.34 -28.59 10.58
C LEU A 31 -6.81 -27.17 10.27
N HIS A 32 -6.35 -26.59 9.17
CA HIS A 32 -6.58 -25.18 8.85
C HIS A 32 -7.50 -24.95 7.64
N ALA A 33 -7.75 -25.97 6.84
CA ALA A 33 -8.62 -25.87 5.67
C ALA A 33 -10.10 -26.08 6.05
N SER A 34 -10.99 -25.52 5.25
CA SER A 34 -12.41 -25.81 5.32
C SER A 34 -12.66 -27.30 5.05
N THR A 35 -13.63 -27.89 5.75
CA THR A 35 -13.99 -29.32 5.62
C THR A 35 -14.65 -29.64 4.27
N SER A 36 -15.33 -28.65 3.67
CA SER A 36 -16.06 -28.84 2.40
C SER A 36 -15.33 -28.13 1.25
N PRO A 37 -14.92 -28.86 0.19
CA PRO A 37 -14.32 -28.25 -0.96
C PRO A 37 -15.32 -27.38 -1.71
N PHE A 38 -14.94 -26.13 -1.99
CA PHE A 38 -15.74 -25.22 -2.80
C PHE A 38 -15.23 -25.17 -4.23
N TYR A 39 -15.76 -26.06 -5.06
CA TYR A 39 -15.31 -26.24 -6.45
C TYR A 39 -15.26 -24.96 -7.30
N PRO A 40 -16.17 -23.97 -7.17
CA PRO A 40 -16.03 -22.70 -7.88
C PRO A 40 -14.70 -21.99 -7.63
N LEU A 41 -14.11 -22.11 -6.42
CA LEU A 41 -12.78 -21.54 -6.15
C LEU A 41 -11.68 -22.30 -6.91
N PHE A 42 -11.73 -23.62 -6.95
CA PHE A 42 -10.78 -24.43 -7.74
C PHE A 42 -10.89 -24.10 -9.22
N ALA A 43 -12.10 -24.05 -9.77
CA ALA A 43 -12.34 -23.62 -11.14
C ALA A 43 -11.79 -22.21 -11.40
N SER A 44 -11.96 -21.27 -10.47
CA SER A 44 -11.44 -19.91 -10.60
C SER A 44 -9.91 -19.88 -10.66
N ILE A 45 -9.22 -20.74 -9.92
CA ILE A 45 -7.75 -20.85 -9.96
C ILE A 45 -7.31 -21.36 -11.35
N ASP A 46 -7.93 -22.43 -11.83
CA ASP A 46 -7.58 -23.04 -13.13
C ASP A 46 -7.86 -22.09 -14.30
N ILE A 47 -9.04 -21.47 -14.32
CA ILE A 47 -9.41 -20.48 -15.33
C ILE A 47 -8.43 -19.31 -15.30
N ASN A 48 -8.10 -18.81 -14.12
CA ASN A 48 -7.16 -17.69 -13.96
C ASN A 48 -5.77 -18.06 -14.48
N ALA A 49 -5.26 -19.24 -14.14
CA ALA A 49 -4.00 -19.74 -14.67
C ALA A 49 -4.03 -19.83 -16.20
N LYS A 50 -5.12 -20.32 -16.78
CA LYS A 50 -5.32 -20.40 -18.23
C LYS A 50 -5.37 -19.02 -18.89
N MET A 51 -6.11 -18.08 -18.32
CA MET A 51 -6.22 -16.71 -18.85
C MET A 51 -4.85 -16.00 -18.88
N HIS A 52 -4.00 -16.24 -17.89
CA HIS A 52 -2.69 -15.61 -17.78
C HIS A 52 -1.56 -16.38 -18.48
N SER A 53 -1.86 -17.50 -19.13
CA SER A 53 -0.87 -18.29 -19.85
C SER A 53 -0.69 -17.84 -21.32
N GLY A 54 0.48 -18.15 -21.88
CA GLY A 54 0.76 -17.99 -23.30
C GLY A 54 0.73 -16.54 -23.81
N VAL A 55 0.38 -16.37 -25.08
CA VAL A 55 0.36 -15.05 -25.75
C VAL A 55 -0.75 -14.17 -25.21
N SER A 56 -1.93 -14.73 -24.93
CA SER A 56 -3.07 -13.98 -24.40
C SER A 56 -2.75 -13.36 -23.03
N GLY A 57 -2.16 -14.14 -22.13
CA GLY A 57 -1.77 -13.65 -20.82
C GLY A 57 -0.73 -12.52 -20.91
N ARG A 58 0.29 -12.70 -21.75
CA ARG A 58 1.28 -11.62 -21.99
C ARG A 58 0.63 -10.37 -22.54
N ARG A 59 -0.33 -10.48 -23.46
CA ARG A 59 -1.00 -9.33 -24.07
C ARG A 59 -1.80 -8.53 -23.06
N ILE A 60 -2.63 -9.18 -22.25
CA ILE A 60 -3.48 -8.46 -21.27
C ILE A 60 -2.64 -7.75 -20.19
N TRP A 61 -1.53 -8.35 -19.77
CA TRP A 61 -0.62 -7.66 -18.83
C TRP A 61 0.20 -6.55 -19.50
N ALA A 62 0.63 -6.72 -20.74
CA ALA A 62 1.31 -5.66 -21.49
C ALA A 62 0.42 -4.42 -21.65
N GLU A 63 -0.86 -4.60 -21.97
CA GLU A 63 -1.83 -3.50 -22.04
C GLU A 63 -2.05 -2.85 -20.66
N CYS A 64 -2.17 -3.64 -19.59
CA CYS A 64 -2.27 -3.13 -18.23
C CYS A 64 -1.08 -2.24 -17.85
N VAL A 65 0.14 -2.69 -18.12
CA VAL A 65 1.38 -1.93 -17.86
C VAL A 65 1.39 -0.63 -18.67
N LYS A 66 1.02 -0.65 -19.95
CA LYS A 66 0.95 0.56 -20.78
C LYS A 66 -0.06 1.57 -20.25
N ILE A 67 -1.25 1.13 -19.86
CA ILE A 67 -2.25 1.98 -19.21
C ILE A 67 -1.66 2.64 -17.96
N GLY A 68 -0.95 1.87 -17.14
CA GLY A 68 -0.29 2.37 -15.94
C GLY A 68 0.84 3.37 -16.21
N ILE A 69 1.58 3.22 -17.31
CA ILE A 69 2.61 4.17 -17.74
C ILE A 69 1.95 5.48 -18.21
N GLU A 70 0.94 5.39 -19.06
CA GLU A 70 0.21 6.58 -19.54
C GLU A 70 -0.47 7.32 -18.39
N ALA A 71 -1.01 6.60 -17.41
CA ALA A 71 -1.56 7.18 -16.19
C ALA A 71 -0.53 8.04 -15.44
N ARG A 72 0.69 7.53 -15.27
CA ARG A 72 1.80 8.24 -14.61
C ARG A 72 2.19 9.50 -15.40
N LYS A 73 2.31 9.37 -16.72
CA LYS A 73 2.61 10.51 -17.59
C LYS A 73 1.53 11.58 -17.55
N GLN A 74 0.26 11.16 -17.61
CA GLN A 74 -0.87 12.08 -17.53
C GLN A 74 -0.91 12.79 -16.18
N LEU A 75 -0.70 12.07 -15.08
CA LEU A 75 -0.66 12.66 -13.75
C LEU A 75 0.45 13.72 -13.63
N LYS A 76 1.67 13.41 -14.08
CA LYS A 76 2.80 14.37 -14.09
C LYS A 76 2.51 15.64 -14.89
N ARG A 77 1.72 15.53 -15.97
CA ARG A 77 1.32 16.71 -16.76
C ARG A 77 0.18 17.52 -16.16
N THR A 78 -0.67 16.88 -15.36
CA THR A 78 -1.96 17.46 -14.91
C THR A 78 -1.89 17.92 -13.46
N CYS A 79 -1.12 17.24 -12.61
CA CYS A 79 -1.04 17.44 -11.18
C CYS A 79 0.30 18.04 -10.78
N ARG A 80 0.28 18.92 -9.79
CA ARG A 80 1.46 19.61 -9.28
C ARG A 80 1.98 18.99 -7.99
N TYR A 81 1.09 18.63 -7.09
CA TYR A 81 1.43 18.17 -5.74
C TYR A 81 1.49 16.66 -5.62
N ILE A 82 0.54 15.98 -6.25
CA ILE A 82 0.41 14.53 -6.17
C ILE A 82 1.15 13.92 -7.35
N GLN A 83 2.22 13.18 -7.07
CA GLN A 83 3.15 12.70 -8.10
C GLN A 83 3.28 11.17 -8.09
N PRO A 84 3.50 10.53 -9.24
CA PRO A 84 3.79 9.11 -9.29
C PRO A 84 5.19 8.83 -8.74
N PHE A 85 5.30 7.82 -7.90
CA PHE A 85 6.57 7.38 -7.34
C PHE A 85 7.32 6.50 -8.35
N VAL A 86 8.14 7.12 -9.17
CA VAL A 86 9.01 6.49 -10.18
C VAL A 86 10.30 7.31 -10.30
N PRO A 87 11.40 6.73 -10.82
CA PRO A 87 12.62 7.50 -11.08
C PRO A 87 12.33 8.75 -11.92
N PRO A 88 12.66 9.96 -11.47
CA PRO A 88 12.34 11.18 -12.23
C PRO A 88 13.16 11.29 -13.52
N VAL A 89 14.38 10.76 -13.51
CA VAL A 89 15.30 10.76 -14.63
C VAL A 89 15.85 9.36 -14.85
N VAL A 90 15.87 8.91 -16.10
CA VAL A 90 16.46 7.63 -16.52
C VAL A 90 17.39 7.92 -17.69
N ILE A 91 18.65 7.48 -17.61
CA ILE A 91 19.68 7.69 -18.64
C ILE A 91 19.71 9.18 -19.10
N GLY A 92 19.74 10.09 -18.14
CA GLY A 92 19.88 11.54 -18.38
C GLY A 92 18.66 12.25 -18.97
N ARG A 93 17.51 11.60 -19.08
CA ARG A 93 16.27 12.19 -19.61
C ARG A 93 15.09 12.00 -18.63
N PRO A 94 14.12 12.92 -18.57
CA PRO A 94 12.91 12.76 -17.78
C PRO A 94 12.19 11.45 -18.11
N TRP A 95 11.74 10.73 -17.09
CA TRP A 95 11.07 9.44 -17.24
C TRP A 95 9.89 9.51 -18.21
N GLU A 96 9.07 10.53 -18.09
CA GLU A 96 7.85 10.73 -18.90
C GLU A 96 8.14 11.08 -20.37
N SER A 97 9.38 11.44 -20.71
CA SER A 97 9.77 11.81 -22.09
C SER A 97 9.99 10.61 -23.00
N TYR A 98 10.12 9.41 -22.42
CA TYR A 98 10.32 8.18 -23.19
C TYR A 98 9.02 7.66 -23.80
N PRO A 99 9.04 6.98 -24.97
CA PRO A 99 7.89 6.27 -25.49
C PRO A 99 7.36 5.23 -24.49
N THR A 100 6.04 5.07 -24.44
CA THR A 100 5.39 4.12 -23.52
C THR A 100 5.85 2.68 -23.77
N GLU A 101 6.04 2.31 -25.01
CA GLU A 101 6.53 0.98 -25.41
C GLU A 101 7.96 0.71 -24.91
N GLU A 102 8.81 1.73 -24.88
CA GLU A 102 10.16 1.63 -24.35
C GLU A 102 10.13 1.42 -22.83
N ILE A 103 9.39 2.25 -22.12
CA ILE A 103 9.21 2.12 -20.67
C ILE A 103 8.62 0.74 -20.31
N ALA A 104 7.64 0.25 -21.08
CA ALA A 104 6.97 -1.02 -20.81
C ALA A 104 7.86 -2.26 -21.00
N ARG A 105 8.98 -2.15 -21.69
CA ARG A 105 9.88 -3.27 -22.02
C ARG A 105 11.17 -3.29 -21.22
N ASP A 106 11.42 -2.26 -20.43
CA ASP A 106 12.72 -2.09 -19.78
C ASP A 106 12.55 -1.78 -18.28
N LEU A 107 12.99 -2.71 -17.44
CA LEU A 107 12.92 -2.58 -15.99
C LEU A 107 13.73 -1.40 -15.43
N ARG A 108 14.68 -0.84 -16.19
CA ARG A 108 15.45 0.36 -15.76
C ARG A 108 14.56 1.55 -15.43
N PHE A 109 13.38 1.64 -16.03
CA PHE A 109 12.39 2.69 -15.75
C PHE A 109 11.67 2.54 -14.41
N PHE A 110 11.86 1.41 -13.71
CA PHE A 110 11.21 1.10 -12.45
C PHE A 110 12.20 0.67 -11.36
N LYS A 111 13.49 0.72 -11.65
CA LYS A 111 14.53 0.15 -10.80
C LYS A 111 14.99 1.14 -9.74
N PHE A 112 15.21 0.63 -8.53
CA PHE A 112 15.98 1.32 -7.51
C PHE A 112 17.47 1.04 -7.75
N GLU A 113 18.21 2.08 -8.09
CA GLU A 113 19.68 1.98 -8.21
C GLU A 113 20.32 2.54 -6.94
N PRO A 114 21.28 1.81 -6.33
CA PRO A 114 22.01 2.31 -5.18
C PRO A 114 22.69 3.65 -5.48
N GLY A 115 22.58 4.59 -4.53
CA GLY A 115 23.19 5.92 -4.65
C GLY A 115 22.40 6.93 -5.50
N THR A 116 21.23 6.57 -6.02
CA THR A 116 20.31 7.55 -6.62
C THR A 116 19.62 8.38 -5.53
N LYS A 117 19.29 9.63 -5.86
CA LYS A 117 18.78 10.61 -4.87
C LYS A 117 17.28 10.86 -4.98
N TRP A 118 16.53 10.07 -5.76
CA TRP A 118 15.09 10.31 -5.90
C TRP A 118 14.24 9.62 -4.83
N HIS A 119 14.88 8.90 -3.90
CA HIS A 119 14.28 8.24 -2.75
C HIS A 119 15.30 8.12 -1.61
N ALA A 120 14.80 8.06 -0.38
CA ALA A 120 15.63 7.97 0.83
C ALA A 120 15.94 6.51 1.27
N PHE A 121 15.70 5.50 0.43
CA PHE A 121 15.95 4.11 0.81
C PHE A 121 17.45 3.78 0.71
N GLU A 122 17.94 3.10 1.71
CA GLU A 122 19.35 2.70 1.84
C GLU A 122 19.49 1.21 2.16
N GLY A 123 20.72 0.71 2.14
CA GLY A 123 21.06 -0.65 2.59
C GLY A 123 20.68 -1.76 1.62
N TYR A 124 20.57 -1.48 0.32
CA TYR A 124 20.27 -2.47 -0.71
C TYR A 124 21.32 -2.45 -1.84
N GLY A 125 21.43 -3.58 -2.54
CA GLY A 125 22.30 -3.72 -3.72
C GLY A 125 21.57 -3.49 -5.04
N SER A 126 22.34 -3.38 -6.11
CA SER A 126 21.80 -3.26 -7.46
C SER A 126 20.90 -4.46 -7.81
N ASN A 127 19.80 -4.22 -8.52
CA ASN A 127 18.81 -5.22 -8.93
C ASN A 127 18.02 -5.90 -7.78
N GLN A 128 18.01 -5.34 -6.59
CA GLN A 128 17.22 -5.91 -5.49
C GLN A 128 15.78 -5.42 -5.46
N TYR A 129 15.55 -4.16 -5.80
CA TYR A 129 14.22 -3.55 -5.69
C TYR A 129 13.79 -2.87 -6.97
N PHE A 130 12.49 -2.95 -7.23
CA PHE A 130 11.81 -2.34 -8.37
C PHE A 130 10.48 -1.76 -7.92
N VAL A 131 10.08 -0.64 -8.52
CA VAL A 131 8.69 -0.19 -8.47
C VAL A 131 7.87 -1.15 -9.33
N ASP A 132 6.89 -1.82 -8.73
CA ASP A 132 5.98 -2.67 -9.50
C ASP A 132 5.13 -1.80 -10.45
N PRO A 133 5.20 -2.02 -11.78
CA PRO A 133 4.41 -1.23 -12.74
C PRO A 133 2.91 -1.28 -12.51
N CYS A 134 2.40 -2.38 -11.92
CA CYS A 134 1.00 -2.57 -11.60
C CYS A 134 0.59 -2.01 -10.24
N LYS A 135 1.55 -1.51 -9.45
CA LYS A 135 1.33 -0.76 -8.23
C LYS A 135 1.40 0.74 -8.53
N PHE A 136 0.26 1.36 -8.72
CA PHE A 136 0.19 2.80 -8.99
C PHE A 136 0.30 3.57 -7.69
N LEU A 137 1.56 3.70 -7.21
CA LEU A 137 1.90 4.42 -6.00
C LEU A 137 2.10 5.90 -6.33
N LEU A 138 1.41 6.74 -5.57
CA LEU A 138 1.50 8.20 -5.64
C LEU A 138 1.98 8.74 -4.30
N THR A 139 2.76 9.80 -4.34
CA THR A 139 3.16 10.58 -3.16
C THR A 139 2.32 11.84 -3.07
N THR A 140 2.08 12.28 -1.83
CA THR A 140 1.51 13.59 -1.50
C THR A 140 2.57 14.42 -0.78
N PRO A 141 2.49 15.78 -0.78
CA PRO A 141 3.42 16.64 -0.05
C PRO A 141 3.50 16.31 1.45
N GLY A 142 4.65 16.56 2.05
CA GLY A 142 4.85 16.45 3.48
C GLY A 142 6.06 15.62 3.92
N ILE A 143 6.56 14.76 3.05
CA ILE A 143 7.84 14.07 3.23
C ILE A 143 8.62 14.18 1.91
N ASP A 144 9.78 14.79 1.97
CA ASP A 144 10.72 14.83 0.87
C ASP A 144 11.18 13.40 0.55
N THR A 145 10.92 12.96 -0.67
CA THR A 145 11.24 11.59 -1.08
C THR A 145 12.74 11.34 -1.21
N GLU A 146 13.56 12.37 -1.44
CA GLU A 146 15.00 12.25 -1.60
C GLU A 146 15.74 12.11 -0.27
N THR A 147 15.30 12.88 0.73
CA THR A 147 15.92 12.91 2.06
C THR A 147 15.18 12.07 3.09
N GLY A 148 13.89 11.85 2.89
CA GLY A 148 13.01 11.22 3.86
C GLY A 148 12.62 12.14 5.02
N GLU A 149 12.95 13.43 4.96
CA GLU A 149 12.63 14.39 6.01
C GLU A 149 11.23 14.99 5.84
N TYR A 150 10.65 15.47 6.94
CA TYR A 150 9.39 16.20 6.90
C TYR A 150 9.57 17.58 6.26
N GLU A 151 8.66 17.92 5.34
CA GLU A 151 8.52 19.26 4.77
C GLU A 151 7.72 20.18 5.72
N ASP A 152 7.69 21.49 5.44
CA ASP A 152 6.95 22.45 6.26
C ASP A 152 5.43 22.30 6.12
N PHE A 153 4.95 21.94 4.94
CA PHE A 153 3.54 21.68 4.64
C PHE A 153 3.34 20.26 4.14
N GLY A 154 2.29 19.61 4.62
CA GLY A 154 1.96 18.27 4.18
C GLY A 154 0.48 18.09 3.84
N VAL A 155 0.23 17.13 2.95
CA VAL A 155 -1.12 16.64 2.63
C VAL A 155 -1.18 15.17 3.01
N PRO A 156 -1.68 14.85 4.21
CA PRO A 156 -1.82 13.45 4.62
C PRO A 156 -2.66 12.67 3.61
N ALA A 157 -2.13 11.53 3.17
CA ALA A 157 -2.77 10.74 2.10
C ALA A 157 -4.16 10.23 2.49
N THR A 158 -4.46 10.13 3.78
CA THR A 158 -5.79 9.77 4.28
C THR A 158 -6.85 10.81 3.91
N ILE A 159 -6.50 12.10 3.83
CA ILE A 159 -7.43 13.16 3.39
C ILE A 159 -7.78 12.95 1.92
N LEU A 160 -6.78 12.74 1.06
CA LEU A 160 -7.00 12.42 -0.35
C LEU A 160 -7.82 11.13 -0.51
N ALA A 161 -7.54 10.09 0.30
CA ALA A 161 -8.26 8.83 0.26
C ALA A 161 -9.75 9.00 0.60
N ASN A 162 -10.09 9.81 1.60
CA ASN A 162 -11.48 10.12 1.95
C ASN A 162 -12.17 10.93 0.86
N TYR A 163 -11.49 11.92 0.29
CA TYR A 163 -12.01 12.66 -0.87
C TYR A 163 -12.33 11.73 -2.05
N LEU A 164 -11.39 10.85 -2.40
CA LEU A 164 -11.55 9.92 -3.51
C LEU A 164 -12.68 8.92 -3.27
N ARG A 165 -12.82 8.39 -2.05
CA ARG A 165 -13.95 7.51 -1.68
C ARG A 165 -15.29 8.19 -1.85
N ALA A 166 -15.42 9.45 -1.44
CA ALA A 166 -16.62 10.25 -1.66
C ALA A 166 -16.95 10.44 -3.14
N HIS A 167 -15.97 10.28 -4.04
CA HIS A 167 -16.13 10.37 -5.50
C HIS A 167 -16.08 9.00 -6.21
N GLY A 168 -16.33 7.90 -5.47
CA GLY A 168 -16.45 6.55 -6.04
C GLY A 168 -15.11 5.90 -6.41
N VAL A 169 -13.99 6.41 -5.91
CA VAL A 169 -12.66 5.82 -6.13
C VAL A 169 -12.10 5.30 -4.82
N VAL A 170 -11.90 3.99 -4.73
CA VAL A 170 -11.38 3.32 -3.53
C VAL A 170 -9.91 2.98 -3.76
N PRO A 171 -8.96 3.58 -3.01
CA PRO A 171 -7.57 3.18 -3.05
C PRO A 171 -7.38 1.82 -2.38
N GLU A 172 -6.31 1.12 -2.73
CA GLU A 172 -5.90 -0.12 -2.06
C GLU A 172 -5.48 0.16 -0.62
N LYS A 173 -4.61 1.14 -0.45
CA LYS A 173 -4.19 1.63 0.86
C LYS A 173 -3.64 3.06 0.77
N CYS A 174 -3.56 3.71 1.91
CA CYS A 174 -2.80 4.95 2.08
C CYS A 174 -1.92 4.83 3.33
N ASP A 175 -0.87 5.61 3.33
CA ASP A 175 0.05 5.80 4.44
C ASP A 175 0.14 7.30 4.74
N LEU A 176 1.15 7.76 5.49
CA LEU A 176 1.31 9.18 5.86
C LEU A 176 1.19 10.10 4.63
N ASN A 177 2.10 9.96 3.69
CA ASN A 177 2.18 10.78 2.48
C ASN A 177 2.25 9.93 1.19
N SER A 178 1.62 8.77 1.20
CA SER A 178 1.51 7.93 0.00
C SER A 178 0.14 7.27 -0.12
N ILE A 179 -0.29 7.06 -1.35
CA ILE A 179 -1.55 6.37 -1.68
C ILE A 179 -1.33 5.40 -2.83
N LEU A 180 -1.88 4.22 -2.71
CA LEU A 180 -1.68 3.12 -3.65
C LEU A 180 -2.98 2.69 -4.32
N PHE A 181 -2.90 2.51 -5.63
CA PHE A 181 -3.95 1.88 -6.45
C PHE A 181 -3.40 0.63 -7.13
N LEU A 182 -4.23 -0.40 -7.24
CA LEU A 182 -3.89 -1.60 -8.00
C LEU A 182 -4.33 -1.46 -9.45
N LEU A 183 -3.39 -1.66 -10.36
CA LEU A 183 -3.69 -1.79 -11.78
C LEU A 183 -3.80 -3.27 -12.12
N THR A 184 -4.93 -3.65 -12.64
CA THR A 184 -5.23 -5.02 -13.07
C THR A 184 -5.64 -5.04 -14.53
N PRO A 185 -5.62 -6.19 -15.21
CA PRO A 185 -6.07 -6.30 -16.61
C PRO A 185 -7.50 -5.84 -16.86
N SER A 186 -8.31 -5.67 -15.83
CA SER A 186 -9.69 -5.14 -15.92
C SER A 186 -9.77 -3.60 -15.92
N GLN A 187 -8.66 -2.90 -15.76
CA GLN A 187 -8.65 -1.45 -15.80
C GLN A 187 -8.83 -0.94 -17.22
N THR A 188 -9.59 0.15 -17.33
CA THR A 188 -9.82 0.85 -18.59
C THR A 188 -9.24 2.25 -18.53
N THR A 189 -8.90 2.80 -19.68
CA THR A 189 -8.45 4.19 -19.80
C THR A 189 -9.45 5.17 -19.18
N ALA A 190 -10.76 4.91 -19.32
CA ALA A 190 -11.82 5.76 -18.75
C ALA A 190 -11.76 5.80 -17.21
N LYS A 191 -11.58 4.66 -16.55
CA LYS A 191 -11.44 4.59 -15.08
C LYS A 191 -10.19 5.35 -14.60
N ILE A 192 -9.09 5.21 -15.31
CA ILE A 192 -7.84 5.91 -14.98
C ILE A 192 -7.99 7.41 -15.21
N SER A 193 -8.60 7.84 -16.31
CA SER A 193 -8.87 9.26 -16.58
C SER A 193 -9.78 9.88 -15.52
N SER A 194 -10.79 9.13 -15.05
CA SER A 194 -11.65 9.55 -13.95
C SER A 194 -10.85 9.76 -12.67
N LEU A 195 -9.99 8.80 -12.29
CA LEU A 195 -9.11 8.94 -11.13
C LEU A 195 -8.25 10.21 -11.22
N ILE A 196 -7.56 10.41 -12.34
CA ILE A 196 -6.68 11.57 -12.53
C ILE A 196 -7.45 12.87 -12.49
N THR A 197 -8.66 12.90 -13.07
CA THR A 197 -9.56 14.06 -13.01
C THR A 197 -9.93 14.40 -11.57
N GLN A 198 -10.25 13.40 -10.74
CA GLN A 198 -10.56 13.63 -9.33
C GLN A 198 -9.32 14.11 -8.54
N ILE A 199 -8.15 13.58 -8.81
CA ILE A 199 -6.90 14.06 -8.17
C ILE A 199 -6.64 15.52 -8.54
N ALA A 200 -6.75 15.87 -9.82
CA ALA A 200 -6.58 17.25 -10.29
C ALA A 200 -7.63 18.21 -9.71
N ARG A 201 -8.86 17.73 -9.51
CA ARG A 201 -9.90 18.50 -8.82
C ARG A 201 -9.57 18.72 -7.35
N PHE A 202 -9.08 17.69 -6.67
CA PHE A 202 -8.62 17.81 -5.28
C PHE A 202 -7.52 18.87 -5.15
N GLU A 203 -6.53 18.88 -6.04
CA GLU A 203 -5.49 19.91 -6.02
C GLU A 203 -6.03 21.32 -6.19
N ARG A 204 -7.01 21.52 -7.08
CA ARG A 204 -7.68 22.85 -7.21
C ARG A 204 -8.41 23.25 -5.93
N LEU A 205 -9.07 22.32 -5.24
CA LEU A 205 -9.72 22.59 -3.97
C LEU A 205 -8.69 22.93 -2.89
N LEU A 206 -7.53 22.25 -2.91
CA LEU A 206 -6.42 22.52 -2.02
C LEU A 206 -5.82 23.91 -2.27
N ASP A 207 -5.61 24.30 -3.54
CA ASP A 207 -5.12 25.62 -3.91
C ASP A 207 -6.10 26.74 -3.51
N ALA A 208 -7.39 26.51 -3.70
CA ALA A 208 -8.44 27.42 -3.29
C ALA A 208 -8.65 27.46 -1.76
N ASN A 209 -7.95 26.62 -1.02
CA ASN A 209 -8.22 26.40 0.39
C ASN A 209 -9.71 26.23 0.69
N ALA A 210 -10.38 25.34 -0.05
CA ALA A 210 -11.82 25.15 0.02
C ALA A 210 -12.29 24.72 1.42
N PRO A 211 -13.53 25.03 1.82
CA PRO A 211 -14.09 24.55 3.08
C PRO A 211 -14.07 23.02 3.18
N MET A 212 -13.75 22.49 4.33
CA MET A 212 -13.70 21.04 4.58
C MET A 212 -15.02 20.34 4.22
N LYS A 213 -16.17 20.98 4.50
CA LYS A 213 -17.50 20.48 4.14
C LYS A 213 -17.71 20.25 2.64
N GLU A 214 -16.97 20.97 1.80
CA GLU A 214 -17.00 20.79 0.34
C GLU A 214 -16.08 19.68 -0.12
N VAL A 215 -14.90 19.54 0.50
CA VAL A 215 -13.85 18.60 0.09
C VAL A 215 -14.13 17.18 0.58
N ILE A 216 -14.46 17.02 1.85
CA ILE A 216 -14.73 15.73 2.50
C ILE A 216 -16.01 15.79 3.33
N PRO A 217 -17.16 15.93 2.66
CA PRO A 217 -18.44 16.24 3.29
C PRO A 217 -18.91 15.18 4.30
N GLN A 218 -18.54 13.90 4.11
CA GLN A 218 -18.93 12.85 5.04
C GLN A 218 -18.20 13.01 6.37
N VAL A 219 -16.89 13.19 6.35
CA VAL A 219 -16.09 13.40 7.56
C VAL A 219 -16.54 14.67 8.31
N TYR A 220 -16.87 15.74 7.55
CA TYR A 220 -17.41 16.96 8.13
C TYR A 220 -18.73 16.70 8.87
N ARG A 221 -19.69 16.01 8.26
CA ARG A 221 -20.98 15.70 8.88
C ARG A 221 -20.87 14.83 10.11
N ASP A 222 -19.94 13.87 10.10
CA ASP A 222 -19.74 12.95 11.21
C ASP A 222 -19.14 13.65 12.45
N TRP A 223 -18.48 14.80 12.25
CA TRP A 223 -17.72 15.53 13.29
C TRP A 223 -17.89 17.06 13.12
N GLU A 224 -19.11 17.53 12.87
CA GLU A 224 -19.40 18.93 12.53
C GLU A 224 -18.89 19.91 13.59
N GLU A 225 -19.15 19.65 14.87
CA GLU A 225 -18.71 20.51 15.98
C GLU A 225 -17.18 20.68 16.01
N ARG A 226 -16.42 19.64 15.65
CA ARG A 226 -14.95 19.65 15.62
C ARG A 226 -14.42 20.46 14.45
N TYR A 227 -15.12 20.40 13.31
CA TYR A 227 -14.59 20.90 12.03
C TYR A 227 -15.36 22.13 11.49
N GLU A 228 -16.24 22.72 12.29
CA GLU A 228 -16.92 23.94 11.89
C GLU A 228 -15.91 25.05 11.58
N GLY A 229 -16.05 25.67 10.40
CA GLY A 229 -15.15 26.71 9.92
C GLY A 229 -13.82 26.21 9.33
N TYR A 230 -13.48 24.93 9.48
CA TYR A 230 -12.22 24.39 8.94
C TYR A 230 -12.17 24.43 7.42
N ARG A 231 -11.00 24.80 6.94
CA ARG A 231 -10.63 24.74 5.52
C ARG A 231 -9.62 23.61 5.30
N ILE A 232 -9.53 23.13 4.06
CA ILE A 232 -8.78 21.91 3.76
C ILE A 232 -7.28 22.00 4.09
N ARG A 233 -6.65 23.17 3.87
CA ARG A 233 -5.23 23.35 4.19
C ARG A 233 -4.94 23.38 5.69
N GLU A 234 -5.87 23.90 6.48
CA GLU A 234 -5.77 23.91 7.94
C GLU A 234 -5.79 22.48 8.47
N LEU A 235 -6.72 21.65 8.01
CA LEU A 235 -6.75 20.24 8.37
C LEU A 235 -5.48 19.50 7.93
N CYS A 236 -5.02 19.75 6.71
CA CYS A 236 -3.79 19.15 6.20
C CYS A 236 -2.59 19.51 7.08
N GLN A 237 -2.45 20.79 7.43
CA GLN A 237 -1.34 21.27 8.27
C GLN A 237 -1.42 20.71 9.68
N GLU A 238 -2.59 20.74 10.32
CA GLU A 238 -2.76 20.20 11.68
C GLU A 238 -2.34 18.73 11.77
N MET A 239 -2.82 17.91 10.84
CA MET A 239 -2.46 16.50 10.81
C MET A 239 -0.99 16.24 10.46
N HIS A 240 -0.43 17.08 9.60
CA HIS A 240 0.97 17.02 9.23
C HIS A 240 1.88 17.43 10.43
N ASP A 241 1.56 18.51 11.12
CA ASP A 241 2.29 18.98 12.29
C ASP A 241 2.27 17.94 13.41
N PHE A 242 1.12 17.29 13.65
CA PHE A 242 1.03 16.17 14.57
C PHE A 242 1.98 15.02 14.17
N SER A 243 2.00 14.65 12.90
CA SER A 243 2.88 13.57 12.42
C SER A 243 4.35 13.91 12.56
N ARG A 244 4.71 15.20 12.38
CA ARG A 244 6.06 15.72 12.54
C ARG A 244 6.47 15.81 14.00
N GLU A 245 5.61 16.34 14.86
CA GLU A 245 5.85 16.47 16.30
C GLU A 245 6.16 15.12 16.96
N PHE A 246 5.36 14.10 16.66
CA PHE A 246 5.52 12.75 17.20
C PHE A 246 6.42 11.84 16.35
N ASN A 247 7.01 12.37 15.28
CA ASN A 247 7.86 11.63 14.36
C ASN A 247 7.24 10.26 13.95
N ILE A 248 5.98 10.29 13.54
CA ILE A 248 5.19 9.08 13.21
C ILE A 248 5.89 8.22 12.17
N LYS A 249 6.61 8.82 11.23
CA LYS A 249 7.42 8.13 10.21
C LYS A 249 8.43 7.14 10.84
N ASP A 250 9.17 7.59 11.84
CA ASP A 250 10.18 6.74 12.49
C ASP A 250 9.54 5.75 13.47
N LEU A 251 8.44 6.14 14.11
CA LEU A 251 7.63 5.23 14.91
C LEU A 251 7.12 4.05 14.05
N GLN A 252 6.57 4.33 12.88
CA GLN A 252 6.13 3.27 11.94
C GLN A 252 7.29 2.35 11.53
N LYS A 253 8.48 2.90 11.22
CA LYS A 253 9.67 2.08 10.93
C LYS A 253 10.07 1.21 12.12
N ALA A 254 10.01 1.76 13.33
CA ALA A 254 10.34 1.06 14.57
C ALA A 254 9.40 -0.13 14.83
N MET A 255 8.11 0.00 14.52
CA MET A 255 7.12 -1.08 14.71
C MET A 255 7.45 -2.36 13.93
N PHE A 256 8.21 -2.27 12.82
CA PHE A 256 8.61 -3.43 12.02
C PHE A 256 9.99 -3.99 12.37
N ARG A 257 10.66 -3.46 13.39
CA ARG A 257 11.94 -3.97 13.85
C ARG A 257 11.72 -5.13 14.82
N ARG A 258 12.51 -6.18 14.64
CA ARG A 258 12.37 -7.42 15.44
C ARG A 258 12.51 -7.21 16.95
N GLU A 259 13.35 -6.27 17.37
CA GLU A 259 13.56 -5.92 18.77
C GLU A 259 12.33 -5.33 19.45
N HIS A 260 11.40 -4.77 18.66
CA HIS A 260 10.14 -4.18 19.14
C HIS A 260 8.96 -5.16 19.08
N PHE A 261 9.16 -6.35 18.53
CA PHE A 261 8.08 -7.34 18.50
C PHE A 261 7.80 -7.87 19.92
N PRO A 262 6.53 -8.05 20.27
CA PRO A 262 6.16 -8.64 21.55
C PRO A 262 6.80 -10.02 21.73
N LYS A 263 7.25 -10.31 22.94
CA LYS A 263 7.74 -11.64 23.29
C LYS A 263 6.58 -12.49 23.77
N ALA A 264 6.36 -13.63 23.11
CA ALA A 264 5.38 -14.59 23.56
C ALA A 264 5.79 -15.13 24.95
N VAL A 265 4.95 -14.95 25.95
CA VAL A 265 5.18 -15.42 27.32
C VAL A 265 4.37 -16.70 27.64
N MET A 266 3.38 -17.02 26.81
CA MET A 266 2.61 -18.25 26.87
C MET A 266 2.12 -18.65 25.48
N SER A 267 1.66 -19.88 25.31
CA SER A 267 1.04 -20.31 24.05
C SER A 267 -0.35 -19.68 23.86
N ALA A 268 -0.82 -19.58 22.63
CA ALA A 268 -2.17 -19.12 22.33
C ALA A 268 -3.25 -19.95 23.04
N GLN A 269 -3.04 -21.26 23.18
CA GLN A 269 -3.94 -22.14 23.93
C GLN A 269 -4.00 -21.78 25.43
N GLN A 270 -2.87 -21.53 26.05
CA GLN A 270 -2.82 -21.08 27.45
C GLN A 270 -3.50 -19.73 27.62
N ALA A 271 -3.23 -18.78 26.75
CA ALA A 271 -3.85 -17.46 26.75
C ALA A 271 -5.38 -17.58 26.65
N ASN A 272 -5.88 -18.43 25.75
CA ASN A 272 -7.30 -18.70 25.63
C ASN A 272 -7.90 -19.31 26.90
N PHE A 273 -7.21 -20.23 27.56
CA PHE A 273 -7.68 -20.78 28.84
C PHE A 273 -7.72 -19.72 29.95
N GLU A 274 -6.72 -18.86 30.04
CA GLU A 274 -6.75 -17.76 31.02
C GLU A 274 -7.90 -16.80 30.76
N PHE A 275 -8.15 -16.45 29.50
CA PHE A 275 -9.30 -15.65 29.11
C PHE A 275 -10.64 -16.31 29.52
N MET A 276 -10.83 -17.61 29.19
CA MET A 276 -12.04 -18.37 29.50
C MET A 276 -12.28 -18.55 31.02
N ARG A 277 -11.20 -18.48 31.82
CA ARG A 277 -11.27 -18.53 33.30
C ARG A 277 -11.54 -17.16 33.93
N GLY A 278 -11.62 -16.10 33.13
CA GLY A 278 -11.83 -14.75 33.63
C GLY A 278 -10.55 -14.09 34.17
N ASN A 279 -9.37 -14.60 33.84
CA ASN A 279 -8.09 -14.06 34.26
C ASN A 279 -7.58 -12.92 33.34
N ALA A 280 -8.42 -12.39 32.47
CA ALA A 280 -8.15 -11.25 31.61
C ALA A 280 -9.11 -10.11 31.95
N GLU A 281 -8.62 -8.89 31.86
CA GLU A 281 -9.38 -7.67 32.12
C GLU A 281 -9.13 -6.62 31.06
N TYR A 282 -10.11 -5.77 30.83
CA TYR A 282 -9.95 -4.57 30.00
C TYR A 282 -9.45 -3.43 30.88
N ILE A 283 -8.32 -2.85 30.50
CA ILE A 283 -7.71 -1.73 31.24
C ILE A 283 -7.45 -0.57 30.30
N PRO A 284 -7.46 0.68 30.80
CA PRO A 284 -7.00 1.84 30.05
C PRO A 284 -5.54 1.68 29.61
N LEU A 285 -5.20 2.18 28.42
CA LEU A 285 -3.83 2.11 27.87
C LEU A 285 -2.77 2.67 28.84
N ALA A 286 -3.10 3.74 29.55
CA ALA A 286 -2.21 4.34 30.55
C ALA A 286 -1.82 3.40 31.70
N GLN A 287 -2.55 2.32 31.91
CA GLN A 287 -2.31 1.30 32.93
C GLN A 287 -1.72 0.02 32.37
N ALA A 288 -1.44 -0.03 31.07
CA ALA A 288 -1.01 -1.24 30.36
C ALA A 288 0.50 -1.52 30.51
N GLU A 289 1.29 -0.57 30.97
CA GLU A 289 2.74 -0.75 31.12
C GLU A 289 3.04 -1.92 32.08
N GLY A 290 3.93 -2.83 31.66
CA GLY A 290 4.29 -4.04 32.39
C GLY A 290 3.25 -5.15 32.40
N ARG A 291 2.09 -4.96 31.74
CA ARG A 291 1.05 -5.99 31.62
C ARG A 291 1.31 -6.89 30.40
N ILE A 292 0.71 -8.07 30.44
CA ILE A 292 0.75 -9.01 29.32
C ILE A 292 -0.47 -8.76 28.45
N ALA A 293 -0.24 -8.34 27.19
CA ALA A 293 -1.29 -8.21 26.20
C ALA A 293 -1.82 -9.60 25.83
N LEU A 294 -3.13 -9.78 25.85
CA LEU A 294 -3.74 -11.03 25.46
C LEU A 294 -3.71 -11.19 23.94
N GLU A 295 -4.08 -10.17 23.24
CA GLU A 295 -3.95 -9.97 21.79
C GLU A 295 -4.55 -8.60 21.44
N GLY A 296 -4.00 -7.94 20.40
CA GLY A 296 -4.54 -6.70 19.89
C GLY A 296 -5.01 -6.83 18.44
#